data_16749a245246e4b1383d2e7fec5253e7
#
_entry.id   16749a245246e4b1383d2e7fec5253e7
#
_cell.length_a   1.000
_cell.length_b   1.000
_cell.length_c   1.000
_cell.angle_alpha   90.00
_cell.angle_beta   90.00
_cell.angle_gamma   90.00
#
_symmetry.space_group_name_H-M   'P 1'
#
loop_
_entity.id
_entity.type
_entity.pdbx_description
1 polymer ?
#
loop_
_entity_poly.entity_id
_entity_poly.type
_entity_poly.pdbx_seq_one_letter_code
_entity_poly.pdbx_strand_id
1 'polypeptide(L)'
;MPFQIKQNTLNLSVPIERLAGAYYRIQRTKQNISLSCLAKELRMNKGFLSDLENGKRHFPDGLCKQIDSILNTNFNTNYDLYILSRKYLFEIFENFFFERQQSILDIYKIIQESENNIINSYAYFTFKIVQLFYYLRIEKNNSKIIEIEALLNQNLNCLQSDEISIYYSLLGIFYKRDVASNHIALDYFLKSNMMCNSSSIVYSMNIFQLISVYAE
;
A
#
# COMPACT_ATOMS: atom_id res chain seq x y z
N MET A 1 6.37 -26.79 -16.25
CA MET A 1 5.05 -26.50 -16.87
C MET A 1 4.71 -25.07 -16.50
N PRO A 2 4.49 -24.16 -17.44
CA PRO A 2 4.12 -22.78 -17.10
C PRO A 2 2.68 -22.79 -16.59
N PHE A 3 2.47 -22.29 -15.39
CA PHE A 3 1.16 -22.03 -14.82
C PHE A 3 0.47 -20.96 -15.67
N GLN A 4 -0.52 -21.37 -16.43
CA GLN A 4 -1.49 -20.42 -17.01
C GLN A 4 -2.29 -19.84 -15.85
N ILE A 5 -1.97 -18.59 -15.47
CA ILE A 5 -2.80 -17.78 -14.60
C ILE A 5 -4.08 -17.51 -15.38
N LYS A 6 -5.19 -18.19 -15.03
CA LYS A 6 -6.51 -17.75 -15.46
C LYS A 6 -6.65 -16.30 -15.04
N GLN A 7 -6.81 -15.41 -16.01
CA GLN A 7 -7.21 -14.02 -15.80
C GLN A 7 -8.61 -14.01 -15.15
N ASN A 8 -8.66 -14.22 -13.85
CA ASN A 8 -9.74 -13.68 -13.05
C ASN A 8 -9.55 -12.18 -13.12
N THR A 9 -10.37 -11.48 -13.89
CA THR A 9 -10.49 -10.03 -13.87
C THR A 9 -10.79 -9.61 -12.43
N LEU A 10 -9.76 -9.32 -11.68
CA LEU A 10 -9.87 -8.65 -10.39
C LEU A 10 -10.56 -7.32 -10.67
N ASN A 11 -11.81 -7.18 -10.25
CA ASN A 11 -12.53 -5.91 -10.29
C ASN A 11 -11.84 -4.96 -9.31
N LEU A 12 -10.78 -4.30 -9.78
CA LEU A 12 -10.07 -3.30 -9.00
C LEU A 12 -10.88 -2.01 -9.01
N SER A 13 -11.26 -1.54 -7.83
CA SER A 13 -12.06 -0.31 -7.67
C SER A 13 -11.20 0.95 -7.77
N VAL A 14 -9.88 0.85 -7.56
CA VAL A 14 -8.94 1.97 -7.62
C VAL A 14 -8.31 2.04 -9.02
N PRO A 15 -8.50 3.15 -9.75
CA PRO A 15 -7.88 3.34 -11.06
C PRO A 15 -6.35 3.42 -10.96
N ILE A 16 -5.65 2.86 -11.93
CA ILE A 16 -4.17 2.89 -11.98
C ILE A 16 -3.61 4.32 -12.11
N GLU A 17 -4.36 5.22 -12.73
CA GLU A 17 -4.03 6.65 -12.83
C GLU A 17 -3.89 7.30 -11.46
N ARG A 18 -4.72 6.88 -10.50
CA ARG A 18 -4.64 7.37 -9.13
C ARG A 18 -3.36 6.92 -8.43
N LEU A 19 -2.93 5.69 -8.69
CA LEU A 19 -1.68 5.16 -8.15
C LEU A 19 -0.46 5.92 -8.69
N ALA A 20 -0.40 6.11 -10.01
CA ALA A 20 0.65 6.90 -10.65
C ALA A 20 0.65 8.36 -10.20
N GLY A 21 -0.52 8.99 -10.19
CA GLY A 21 -0.67 10.39 -9.79
C GLY A 21 -0.22 10.64 -8.35
N ALA A 22 -0.67 9.80 -7.42
CA ALA A 22 -0.28 9.89 -6.02
C ALA A 22 1.23 9.60 -5.83
N TYR A 23 1.80 8.64 -6.57
CA TYR A 23 3.25 8.40 -6.56
C TYR A 23 4.02 9.66 -6.95
N TYR A 24 3.72 10.28 -8.10
CA TYR A 24 4.42 11.48 -8.55
C TYR A 24 4.23 12.67 -7.61
N ARG A 25 3.04 12.84 -7.04
CA ARG A 25 2.80 13.85 -6.01
C ARG A 25 3.72 13.66 -4.81
N ILE A 26 3.89 12.42 -4.33
CA ILE A 26 4.78 12.10 -3.21
C ILE A 26 6.23 12.38 -3.57
N GLN A 27 6.71 11.95 -4.74
CA GLN A 27 8.09 12.18 -5.16
C GLN A 27 8.39 13.67 -5.30
N ARG A 28 7.48 14.43 -5.91
CA ARG A 28 7.59 15.88 -6.03
C ARG A 28 7.65 16.58 -4.66
N THR A 29 6.76 16.21 -3.74
CA THR A 29 6.70 16.83 -2.42
C THR A 29 7.92 16.50 -1.56
N LYS A 30 8.46 15.28 -1.65
CA LYS A 30 9.72 14.89 -0.99
C LYS A 30 10.90 15.75 -1.43
N GLN A 31 10.90 16.22 -2.68
CA GLN A 31 11.94 17.10 -3.23
C GLN A 31 11.62 18.59 -3.03
N ASN A 32 10.57 18.93 -2.28
CA ASN A 32 10.11 20.30 -2.07
C ASN A 32 9.79 21.08 -3.37
N ILE A 33 9.45 20.36 -4.46
CA ILE A 33 9.06 20.97 -5.73
C ILE A 33 7.57 21.32 -5.66
N SER A 34 7.21 22.59 -5.88
CA SER A 34 5.80 23.00 -5.93
C SER A 34 5.10 22.48 -7.20
N LEU A 35 3.78 22.29 -7.12
CA LEU A 35 2.98 21.92 -8.30
C LEU A 35 3.14 22.92 -9.45
N SER A 36 3.23 24.21 -9.11
CA SER A 36 3.42 25.28 -10.10
C SER A 36 4.80 25.22 -10.76
N CYS A 37 5.85 24.86 -10.00
CA CYS A 37 7.20 24.69 -10.52
C CYS A 37 7.23 23.52 -11.51
N LEU A 38 6.75 22.33 -11.13
CA LEU A 38 6.72 21.18 -12.01
C LEU A 38 5.87 21.44 -13.28
N ALA A 39 4.71 22.08 -13.13
CA ALA A 39 3.86 22.45 -14.29
C ALA A 39 4.59 23.37 -15.27
N LYS A 40 5.38 24.35 -14.76
CA LYS A 40 6.19 25.25 -15.58
C LYS A 40 7.28 24.49 -16.34
N GLU A 41 8.00 23.61 -15.68
CA GLU A 41 9.05 22.78 -16.31
C GLU A 41 8.47 21.87 -17.41
N LEU A 42 7.28 21.31 -17.17
CA LEU A 42 6.56 20.48 -18.14
C LEU A 42 5.82 21.29 -19.22
N ARG A 43 5.87 22.65 -19.17
CA ARG A 43 5.13 23.54 -20.07
C ARG A 43 3.64 23.24 -20.14
N MET A 44 3.02 22.89 -19.01
CA MET A 44 1.61 22.54 -18.94
C MET A 44 0.83 23.36 -17.91
N ASN A 45 -0.50 23.32 -18.02
CA ASN A 45 -1.38 23.98 -17.08
C ASN A 45 -1.32 23.31 -15.71
N LYS A 46 -1.19 24.12 -14.64
CA LYS A 46 -1.16 23.65 -13.25
C LYS A 46 -2.41 22.83 -12.88
N GLY A 47 -3.60 23.24 -13.36
CA GLY A 47 -4.86 22.53 -13.11
C GLY A 47 -4.84 21.13 -13.74
N PHE A 48 -4.32 21.03 -14.98
CA PHE A 48 -4.17 19.73 -15.64
C PHE A 48 -3.21 18.80 -14.89
N LEU A 49 -2.05 19.31 -14.45
CA LEU A 49 -1.13 18.51 -13.62
C LEU A 49 -1.74 18.10 -12.28
N SER A 50 -2.54 19.00 -11.66
CA SER A 50 -3.31 18.67 -10.46
C SER A 50 -4.29 17.53 -10.69
N ASP A 51 -4.98 17.54 -11.83
CA ASP A 51 -5.93 16.46 -12.18
C ASP A 51 -5.20 15.12 -12.38
N LEU A 52 -4.00 15.13 -12.98
CA LEU A 52 -3.14 13.94 -13.11
C LEU A 52 -2.70 13.42 -11.73
N GLU A 53 -2.17 14.27 -10.86
CA GLU A 53 -1.73 13.89 -9.51
C GLU A 53 -2.88 13.37 -8.62
N ASN A 54 -4.12 13.75 -8.93
CA ASN A 54 -5.31 13.27 -8.23
C ASN A 54 -5.98 12.06 -8.93
N GLY A 55 -5.41 11.55 -10.02
CA GLY A 55 -5.94 10.40 -10.76
C GLY A 55 -7.27 10.66 -11.45
N LYS A 56 -7.56 11.91 -11.78
CA LYS A 56 -8.78 12.32 -12.51
C LYS A 56 -8.61 12.23 -14.03
N ARG A 57 -7.38 12.05 -14.49
CA ARG A 57 -7.03 11.97 -15.92
C ARG A 57 -5.95 10.91 -16.15
N HIS A 58 -5.95 10.36 -17.35
CA HIS A 58 -4.87 9.51 -17.84
C HIS A 58 -3.61 10.35 -18.11
N PHE A 59 -2.46 9.76 -17.85
CA PHE A 59 -1.18 10.35 -18.24
C PHE A 59 -1.02 10.23 -19.75
N PRO A 60 -0.83 11.34 -20.48
CA PRO A 60 -0.50 11.29 -21.89
C PRO A 60 0.78 10.49 -22.15
N ASP A 61 0.86 9.87 -23.33
CA ASP A 61 2.03 9.11 -23.73
C ASP A 61 3.33 9.95 -23.60
N GLY A 62 4.34 9.33 -23.01
CA GLY A 62 5.64 9.96 -22.79
C GLY A 62 5.72 10.96 -21.62
N LEU A 63 4.58 11.39 -21.03
CA LEU A 63 4.59 12.36 -19.93
C LEU A 63 5.24 11.78 -18.67
N CYS A 64 5.03 10.52 -18.34
CA CYS A 64 5.69 9.86 -17.22
C CYS A 64 7.23 9.98 -17.35
N LYS A 65 7.79 9.73 -18.52
CA LYS A 65 9.24 9.88 -18.77
C LYS A 65 9.74 11.31 -18.58
N GLN A 66 8.93 12.31 -18.96
CA GLN A 66 9.29 13.72 -18.74
C GLN A 66 9.29 14.07 -17.25
N ILE A 67 8.27 13.63 -16.51
CA ILE A 67 8.22 13.82 -15.05
C ILE A 67 9.38 13.09 -14.38
N ASP A 68 9.66 11.85 -14.77
CA ASP A 68 10.78 11.06 -14.26
C ASP A 68 12.13 11.77 -14.46
N SER A 69 12.33 12.39 -15.63
CA SER A 69 13.55 13.15 -15.91
C SER A 69 13.69 14.37 -14.99
N ILE A 70 12.59 15.05 -14.67
CA ILE A 70 12.61 16.24 -13.79
C ILE A 70 12.77 15.84 -12.32
N LEU A 71 12.05 14.79 -11.90
CA LEU A 71 12.06 14.32 -10.51
C LEU A 71 13.18 13.32 -10.22
N ASN A 72 14.01 12.99 -11.21
CA ASN A 72 15.03 11.94 -11.09
C ASN A 72 14.46 10.63 -10.53
N THR A 73 13.33 10.21 -11.10
CA THR A 73 12.64 8.96 -10.79
C THR A 73 12.66 8.04 -12.00
N ASN A 74 12.18 6.81 -11.84
CA ASN A 74 12.02 5.84 -12.94
C ASN A 74 10.78 5.00 -12.68
N PHE A 75 9.60 5.58 -12.99
CA PHE A 75 8.34 4.93 -12.72
C PHE A 75 8.10 3.77 -13.69
N ASN A 76 7.94 2.58 -13.12
CA ASN A 76 7.64 1.37 -13.87
C ASN A 76 6.13 1.21 -14.05
N THR A 77 5.67 1.24 -15.29
CA THR A 77 4.25 1.09 -15.66
C THR A 77 3.81 -0.36 -15.80
N ASN A 78 4.63 -1.33 -15.39
CA ASN A 78 4.25 -2.74 -15.43
C ASN A 78 3.18 -3.05 -14.37
N TYR A 79 1.98 -3.33 -14.85
CA TYR A 79 0.82 -3.64 -14.00
C TYR A 79 0.94 -5.00 -13.30
N ASP A 80 1.67 -5.96 -13.89
CA ASP A 80 1.88 -7.29 -13.29
C ASP A 80 2.60 -7.20 -11.95
N LEU A 81 3.49 -6.21 -11.77
CA LEU A 81 4.13 -5.95 -10.47
C LEU A 81 3.11 -5.60 -9.38
N TYR A 82 2.08 -4.83 -9.72
CA TYR A 82 1.02 -4.49 -8.78
C TYR A 82 0.21 -5.73 -8.38
N ILE A 83 -0.20 -6.53 -9.35
CA ILE A 83 -0.94 -7.78 -9.09
C ILE A 83 -0.11 -8.76 -8.25
N LEU A 84 1.17 -8.92 -8.58
CA LEU A 84 2.08 -9.79 -7.85
C LEU A 84 2.30 -9.30 -6.41
N SER A 85 2.48 -8.00 -6.22
CA SER A 85 2.66 -7.40 -4.88
C SER A 85 1.43 -7.58 -4.01
N ARG A 86 0.22 -7.46 -4.58
CA ARG A 86 -1.03 -7.76 -3.88
C ARG A 86 -1.09 -9.23 -3.47
N LYS A 87 -0.77 -10.14 -4.38
CA LYS A 87 -0.72 -11.58 -4.08
C LYS A 87 0.20 -11.85 -2.88
N TYR A 88 1.42 -11.31 -2.89
CA TYR A 88 2.35 -11.46 -1.78
C TYR A 88 1.84 -10.87 -0.47
N LEU A 89 1.17 -9.71 -0.51
CA LEU A 89 0.56 -9.12 0.68
C LEU A 89 -0.44 -10.09 1.33
N PHE A 90 -1.34 -10.70 0.55
CA PHE A 90 -2.32 -11.65 1.06
C PHE A 90 -1.65 -12.94 1.55
N GLU A 91 -0.67 -13.47 0.83
CA GLU A 91 0.09 -14.65 1.25
C GLU A 91 0.83 -14.42 2.58
N ILE A 92 1.45 -13.24 2.76
CA ILE A 92 2.10 -12.86 4.03
C ILE A 92 1.06 -12.82 5.16
N PHE A 93 -0.08 -12.18 4.93
CA PHE A 93 -1.12 -12.05 5.94
C PHE A 93 -1.72 -13.42 6.32
N GLU A 94 -1.96 -14.29 5.34
CA GLU A 94 -2.41 -15.64 5.57
C GLU A 94 -1.39 -16.49 6.36
N ASN A 95 -0.13 -16.45 5.95
CA ASN A 95 0.93 -17.16 6.66
C ASN A 95 1.12 -16.63 8.08
N PHE A 96 0.87 -15.34 8.31
CA PHE A 96 0.86 -14.76 9.64
C PHE A 96 -0.28 -15.32 10.51
N PHE A 97 -1.48 -15.42 9.97
CA PHE A 97 -2.62 -16.00 10.68
C PHE A 97 -2.36 -17.45 11.10
N PHE A 98 -1.68 -18.25 10.25
CA PHE A 98 -1.32 -19.62 10.53
C PHE A 98 0.06 -19.81 11.19
N GLU A 99 0.68 -18.74 11.67
CA GLU A 99 1.98 -18.73 12.36
C GLU A 99 3.16 -19.34 11.55
N ARG A 100 3.11 -19.29 10.24
CA ARG A 100 4.12 -19.85 9.33
C ARG A 100 5.27 -18.86 9.10
N GLN A 101 6.10 -18.64 10.12
CA GLN A 101 7.17 -17.62 10.08
C GLN A 101 8.16 -17.82 8.93
N GLN A 102 8.57 -19.05 8.61
CA GLN A 102 9.54 -19.29 7.55
C GLN A 102 8.98 -18.86 6.18
N SER A 103 7.73 -19.18 5.88
CA SER A 103 7.08 -18.76 4.64
C SER A 103 7.01 -17.23 4.49
N ILE A 104 6.80 -16.50 5.59
CA ILE A 104 6.80 -15.03 5.59
C ILE A 104 8.18 -14.51 5.23
N LEU A 105 9.24 -15.04 5.83
CA LEU A 105 10.62 -14.62 5.55
C LEU A 105 11.03 -14.91 4.10
N ASP A 106 10.61 -16.05 3.55
CA ASP A 106 10.91 -16.43 2.17
C ASP A 106 10.23 -15.49 1.17
N ILE A 107 8.94 -15.17 1.39
CA ILE A 107 8.22 -14.20 0.56
C ILE A 107 8.87 -12.81 0.69
N TYR A 108 9.26 -12.40 1.89
CA TYR A 108 9.88 -11.10 2.11
C TYR A 108 11.22 -10.96 1.38
N LYS A 109 12.05 -12.01 1.34
CA LYS A 109 13.30 -12.03 0.55
C LYS A 109 13.04 -11.81 -0.94
N ILE A 110 12.04 -12.51 -1.51
CA ILE A 110 11.65 -12.35 -2.91
C ILE A 110 11.25 -10.89 -3.21
N ILE A 111 10.50 -10.27 -2.29
CA ILE A 111 10.09 -8.87 -2.43
C ILE A 111 11.29 -7.93 -2.34
N GLN A 112 12.23 -8.17 -1.42
CA GLN A 112 13.45 -7.36 -1.27
C GLN A 112 14.32 -7.36 -2.54
N GLU A 113 14.47 -8.50 -3.22
CA GLU A 113 15.23 -8.60 -4.48
C GLU A 113 14.63 -7.70 -5.59
N SER A 114 13.33 -7.45 -5.52
CA SER A 114 12.61 -6.62 -6.49
C SER A 114 12.23 -5.23 -5.96
N GLU A 115 12.70 -4.86 -4.78
CA GLU A 115 12.24 -3.66 -4.05
C GLU A 115 12.31 -2.39 -4.90
N ASN A 116 13.43 -2.11 -5.54
CA ASN A 116 13.60 -0.91 -6.36
C ASN A 116 12.58 -0.80 -7.51
N ASN A 117 12.19 -1.93 -8.09
CA ASN A 117 11.16 -1.96 -9.14
C ASN A 117 9.76 -1.74 -8.56
N ILE A 118 9.49 -2.29 -7.38
CA ILE A 118 8.18 -2.23 -6.72
C ILE A 118 7.91 -0.82 -6.18
N ILE A 119 8.88 -0.19 -5.50
CA ILE A 119 8.72 1.15 -4.92
C ILE A 119 8.55 2.25 -5.98
N ASN A 120 8.98 1.98 -7.21
CA ASN A 120 8.85 2.89 -8.34
C ASN A 120 7.78 2.40 -9.32
N SER A 121 6.66 1.86 -8.84
CA SER A 121 5.58 1.33 -9.68
C SER A 121 4.19 1.57 -9.07
N TYR A 122 3.17 1.08 -9.75
CA TYR A 122 1.80 1.03 -9.21
C TYR A 122 1.68 0.29 -7.88
N ALA A 123 2.63 -0.58 -7.54
CA ALA A 123 2.65 -1.35 -6.30
C ALA A 123 3.15 -0.56 -5.08
N TYR A 124 3.54 0.70 -5.23
CA TYR A 124 4.12 1.52 -4.16
C TYR A 124 3.34 1.47 -2.84
N PHE A 125 2.02 1.67 -2.89
CA PHE A 125 1.18 1.71 -1.69
C PHE A 125 0.96 0.32 -1.09
N THR A 126 0.72 -0.69 -1.91
CA THR A 126 0.63 -2.10 -1.48
C THR A 126 1.92 -2.53 -0.78
N PHE A 127 3.06 -2.15 -1.35
CA PHE A 127 4.37 -2.44 -0.74
C PHE A 127 4.57 -1.75 0.60
N LYS A 128 4.00 -0.55 0.81
CA LYS A 128 4.04 0.11 2.13
C LYS A 128 3.30 -0.71 3.20
N ILE A 129 2.24 -1.42 2.86
CA ILE A 129 1.57 -2.35 3.79
C ILE A 129 2.47 -3.56 4.08
N VAL A 130 3.18 -4.08 3.09
CA VAL A 130 4.16 -5.16 3.30
C VAL A 130 5.30 -4.70 4.21
N GLN A 131 5.82 -3.46 4.01
CA GLN A 131 6.82 -2.88 4.91
C GLN A 131 6.28 -2.66 6.33
N LEU A 132 5.02 -2.22 6.48
CA LEU A 132 4.37 -2.10 7.78
C LEU A 132 4.37 -3.45 8.52
N PHE A 133 4.00 -4.53 7.81
CA PHE A 133 4.04 -5.87 8.37
C PHE A 133 5.46 -6.26 8.83
N TYR A 134 6.48 -6.00 8.00
CA TYR A 134 7.87 -6.28 8.33
C TYR A 134 8.33 -5.55 9.60
N TYR A 135 8.09 -4.24 9.68
CA TYR A 135 8.45 -3.44 10.86
C TYR A 135 7.67 -3.83 12.11
N LEU A 136 6.44 -4.30 11.95
CA LEU A 136 5.63 -4.75 13.07
C LEU A 136 6.10 -6.09 13.64
N ARG A 137 6.56 -7.00 12.79
CA ARG A 137 6.78 -8.41 13.19
C ARG A 137 8.23 -8.84 13.22
N ILE A 138 9.06 -8.31 12.34
CA ILE A 138 10.45 -8.75 12.16
C ILE A 138 11.40 -7.75 12.82
N GLU A 139 11.41 -6.51 12.35
CA GLU A 139 12.37 -5.50 12.84
C GLU A 139 11.90 -4.80 14.13
N LYS A 140 10.59 -4.77 14.40
CA LYS A 140 9.97 -4.10 15.56
C LYS A 140 10.34 -2.61 15.65
N ASN A 141 10.15 -1.87 14.56
CA ASN A 141 10.55 -0.48 14.43
C ASN A 141 9.31 0.45 14.45
N ASN A 142 8.95 0.92 15.65
CA ASN A 142 7.74 1.74 15.85
C ASN A 142 7.79 3.07 15.10
N SER A 143 8.95 3.69 14.93
CA SER A 143 9.07 4.96 14.21
C SER A 143 8.74 4.79 12.72
N LYS A 144 9.17 3.67 12.11
CA LYS A 144 8.83 3.34 10.72
C LYS A 144 7.35 2.99 10.55
N ILE A 145 6.74 2.35 11.54
CA ILE A 145 5.30 2.07 11.54
C ILE A 145 4.51 3.39 11.50
N ILE A 146 4.85 4.36 12.37
CA ILE A 146 4.17 5.66 12.42
C ILE A 146 4.39 6.46 11.12
N GLU A 147 5.59 6.40 10.53
CA GLU A 147 5.88 7.04 9.23
C GLU A 147 4.98 6.47 8.11
N ILE A 148 4.85 5.14 8.05
CA ILE A 148 4.00 4.46 7.07
C ILE A 148 2.52 4.74 7.34
N GLU A 149 2.10 4.74 8.59
CA GLU A 149 0.73 5.10 8.98
C GLU A 149 0.36 6.50 8.48
N ALA A 150 1.20 7.50 8.74
CA ALA A 150 0.99 8.86 8.28
C ALA A 150 0.89 8.96 6.74
N LEU A 151 1.75 8.23 6.01
CA LEU A 151 1.74 8.17 4.56
C LEU A 151 0.45 7.54 4.02
N LEU A 152 0.07 6.37 4.54
CA LEU A 152 -1.09 5.63 4.04
C LEU A 152 -2.41 6.30 4.42
N ASN A 153 -2.53 6.91 5.61
CA ASN A 153 -3.72 7.67 6.00
C ASN A 153 -4.00 8.86 5.06
N GLN A 154 -2.96 9.50 4.52
CA GLN A 154 -3.11 10.56 3.52
C GLN A 154 -3.45 10.05 2.11
N ASN A 155 -3.32 8.74 1.87
CA ASN A 155 -3.45 8.12 0.55
C ASN A 155 -4.35 6.87 0.56
N LEU A 156 -5.29 6.76 1.49
CA LEU A 156 -6.21 5.62 1.59
C LEU A 156 -6.98 5.34 0.29
N ASN A 157 -7.26 6.40 -0.47
CA ASN A 157 -7.93 6.29 -1.77
C ASN A 157 -7.06 5.63 -2.87
N CYS A 158 -5.80 5.32 -2.57
CA CYS A 158 -4.89 4.55 -3.43
C CYS A 158 -4.85 3.06 -3.07
N LEU A 159 -5.64 2.62 -2.08
CA LEU A 159 -5.72 1.23 -1.65
C LEU A 159 -7.07 0.63 -2.02
N GLN A 160 -7.08 -0.65 -2.37
CA GLN A 160 -8.32 -1.42 -2.50
C GLN A 160 -8.93 -1.68 -1.12
N SER A 161 -10.23 -1.94 -1.03
CA SER A 161 -10.92 -2.17 0.25
C SER A 161 -10.29 -3.30 1.07
N ASP A 162 -9.87 -4.38 0.41
CA ASP A 162 -9.20 -5.51 1.04
C ASP A 162 -7.80 -5.15 1.56
N GLU A 163 -7.05 -4.30 0.84
CA GLU A 163 -5.76 -3.77 1.29
C GLU A 163 -5.94 -2.84 2.51
N ILE A 164 -6.98 -1.99 2.50
CA ILE A 164 -7.34 -1.14 3.64
C ILE A 164 -7.68 -2.00 4.86
N SER A 165 -8.41 -3.09 4.65
CA SER A 165 -8.75 -4.02 5.72
C SER A 165 -7.50 -4.63 6.37
N ILE A 166 -6.55 -5.14 5.58
CA ILE A 166 -5.27 -5.64 6.09
C ILE A 166 -4.50 -4.54 6.81
N TYR A 167 -4.42 -3.36 6.23
CA TYR A 167 -3.73 -2.21 6.81
C TYR A 167 -4.28 -1.85 8.20
N TYR A 168 -5.60 -1.73 8.33
CA TYR A 168 -6.22 -1.43 9.62
C TYR A 168 -6.06 -2.58 10.63
N SER A 169 -6.12 -3.83 10.19
CA SER A 169 -5.85 -4.98 11.05
C SER A 169 -4.44 -4.94 11.64
N LEU A 170 -3.43 -4.61 10.83
CA LEU A 170 -2.05 -4.47 11.27
C LEU A 170 -1.87 -3.30 12.27
N LEU A 171 -2.53 -2.17 12.04
CA LEU A 171 -2.52 -1.05 12.99
C LEU A 171 -3.22 -1.42 14.30
N GLY A 172 -4.34 -2.12 14.25
CA GLY A 172 -5.00 -2.63 15.45
C GLY A 172 -4.07 -3.48 16.30
N ILE A 173 -3.30 -4.38 15.68
CA ILE A 173 -2.29 -5.19 16.36
C ILE A 173 -1.17 -4.32 16.96
N PHE A 174 -0.69 -3.32 16.21
CA PHE A 174 0.33 -2.40 16.68
C PHE A 174 -0.11 -1.62 17.92
N TYR A 175 -1.28 -1.00 17.87
CA TYR A 175 -1.80 -0.19 18.97
C TYR A 175 -2.13 -1.03 20.20
N LYS A 176 -2.61 -2.26 20.02
CA LYS A 176 -2.85 -3.19 21.12
C LYS A 176 -1.54 -3.61 21.81
N ARG A 177 -0.58 -4.10 21.03
CA ARG A 177 0.59 -4.79 21.56
C ARG A 177 1.73 -3.84 21.93
N ASP A 178 2.02 -2.85 21.07
CA ASP A 178 3.24 -2.05 21.19
C ASP A 178 2.98 -0.67 21.81
N VAL A 179 1.74 -0.17 21.70
CA VAL A 179 1.31 1.11 22.29
C VAL A 179 0.44 0.90 23.53
N ALA A 180 -0.07 -0.32 23.76
CA ALA A 180 -0.96 -0.69 24.86
C ALA A 180 -2.22 0.21 24.93
N SER A 181 -2.81 0.52 23.77
CA SER A 181 -3.98 1.38 23.66
C SER A 181 -5.17 0.60 23.10
N ASN A 182 -5.89 -0.11 24.00
CA ASN A 182 -7.01 -0.98 23.62
C ASN A 182 -8.13 -0.25 22.87
N HIS A 183 -8.45 1.01 23.24
CA HIS A 183 -9.50 1.77 22.58
C HIS A 183 -9.15 2.14 21.13
N ILE A 184 -7.89 2.49 20.84
CA ILE A 184 -7.43 2.76 19.48
C ILE A 184 -7.38 1.46 18.67
N ALA A 185 -6.88 0.38 19.28
CA ALA A 185 -6.86 -0.93 18.66
C ALA A 185 -8.25 -1.41 18.25
N LEU A 186 -9.23 -1.25 19.15
CA LEU A 186 -10.65 -1.58 18.89
C LEU A 186 -11.18 -0.82 17.67
N ASP A 187 -10.95 0.49 17.59
CA ASP A 187 -11.38 1.33 16.47
C ASP A 187 -10.80 0.83 15.14
N TYR A 188 -9.51 0.48 15.10
CA TYR A 188 -8.88 -0.07 13.90
C TYR A 188 -9.42 -1.44 13.50
N PHE A 189 -9.66 -2.36 14.43
CA PHE A 189 -10.25 -3.67 14.11
C PHE A 189 -11.69 -3.54 13.58
N LEU A 190 -12.48 -2.63 14.15
CA LEU A 190 -13.82 -2.34 13.64
C LEU A 190 -13.80 -1.75 12.23
N LYS A 191 -12.93 -0.76 11.98
CA LYS A 191 -12.71 -0.19 10.64
C LYS A 191 -12.27 -1.25 9.63
N SER A 192 -11.38 -2.15 10.04
CA SER A 192 -10.92 -3.27 9.20
C SER A 192 -12.09 -4.18 8.80
N ASN A 193 -12.95 -4.55 9.75
CA ASN A 193 -14.12 -5.39 9.50
C ASN A 193 -15.16 -4.74 8.57
N MET A 194 -15.26 -3.42 8.57
CA MET A 194 -16.13 -2.69 7.63
C MET A 194 -15.64 -2.75 6.19
N MET A 195 -14.35 -3.02 5.96
CA MET A 195 -13.72 -3.02 4.64
C MET A 195 -13.56 -4.42 4.03
N CYS A 196 -13.78 -5.48 4.78
CA CYS A 196 -13.61 -6.85 4.31
C CYS A 196 -14.93 -7.64 4.30
N ASN A 197 -14.93 -8.72 3.53
CA ASN A 197 -16.02 -9.69 3.55
C ASN A 197 -15.94 -10.53 4.82
N SER A 198 -17.08 -10.88 5.42
CA SER A 198 -17.17 -11.75 6.61
C SER A 198 -16.60 -13.15 6.41
N SER A 199 -16.43 -13.61 5.17
CA SER A 199 -15.78 -14.88 4.84
C SER A 199 -14.24 -14.77 4.70
N SER A 200 -13.68 -13.56 4.82
CA SER A 200 -12.24 -13.35 4.66
C SER A 200 -11.46 -13.77 5.91
N ILE A 201 -10.20 -14.18 5.70
CA ILE A 201 -9.28 -14.50 6.79
C ILE A 201 -8.99 -13.26 7.67
N VAL A 202 -9.02 -12.05 7.08
CA VAL A 202 -8.84 -10.78 7.80
C VAL A 202 -9.96 -10.59 8.81
N TYR A 203 -11.22 -10.84 8.40
CA TYR A 203 -12.37 -10.76 9.29
C TYR A 203 -12.25 -11.73 10.47
N SER A 204 -11.91 -12.99 10.18
CA SER A 204 -11.72 -14.01 11.21
C SER A 204 -10.64 -13.63 12.22
N MET A 205 -9.49 -13.14 11.74
CA MET A 205 -8.41 -12.68 12.59
C MET A 205 -8.84 -11.50 13.47
N ASN A 206 -9.54 -10.51 12.91
CA ASN A 206 -10.02 -9.36 13.67
C ASN A 206 -11.00 -9.77 14.77
N ILE A 207 -11.87 -10.75 14.54
CA ILE A 207 -12.78 -11.26 15.58
C ILE A 207 -11.98 -11.83 16.77
N PHE A 208 -10.92 -12.62 16.53
CA PHE A 208 -10.06 -13.10 17.60
C PHE A 208 -9.40 -11.95 18.37
N GLN A 209 -8.91 -10.92 17.66
CA GLN A 209 -8.31 -9.75 18.29
C GLN A 209 -9.33 -8.94 19.11
N LEU A 210 -10.55 -8.76 18.59
CA LEU A 210 -11.63 -8.08 19.30
C LEU A 210 -12.00 -8.80 20.59
N ILE A 211 -12.17 -10.12 20.55
CA ILE A 211 -12.43 -10.94 21.75
C ILE A 211 -11.32 -10.72 22.78
N SER A 212 -10.08 -10.73 22.38
CA SER A 212 -8.94 -10.50 23.26
C SER A 212 -8.90 -9.07 23.83
N VAL A 213 -9.32 -8.05 23.08
CA VAL A 213 -9.40 -6.66 23.58
C VAL A 213 -10.51 -6.49 24.60
N TYR A 214 -11.67 -7.17 24.43
CA TYR A 214 -12.78 -7.09 25.38
C TYR A 214 -12.58 -7.95 26.64
N ALA A 215 -11.66 -8.90 26.63
CA ALA A 215 -11.36 -9.76 27.77
C ALA A 215 -10.32 -9.17 28.75
N GLU A 216 -9.64 -8.12 28.36
CA GLU A 216 -8.66 -7.35 29.16
C GLU A 216 -9.31 -6.14 29.83
#